data_5794263adfb02db981d0b5b47371aeb0
#
_entry.id   5794263adfb02db981d0b5b47371aeb0
#
_cell.length_a   1.000
_cell.length_b   1.000
_cell.length_c   1.000
_cell.angle_alpha   90.00
_cell.angle_beta   90.00
_cell.angle_gamma   90.00
#
_symmetry.space_group_name_H-M   'P 1'
#
loop_
_entity.id
_entity.type
_entity.pdbx_description
1 polymer ?
#
loop_
_entity_poly.entity_id
_entity_poly.type
_entity_poly.pdbx_seq_one_letter_code
_entity_poly.pdbx_strand_id
1 'polypeptide(L)'
;MAEHGDLHHLQENPQLIESFLSENIYQLTAEELLTLIKTYQTVPQYNERLFLFAQGRVAFLQQDYAEATRLYRLVLSENPTLNPVRIELALALFYQKQDRAAQMQFEKAKSEANLPETTRQFIDEYLNALKARQDWKIDLSFHYLRDKNVNNAAEAKQIALSNRAILTKSEKMRPQSAHGLAYHLGISRDFNLVDSHYLSVSNKLWGKNYWDNHEYDDISNRTLIGYTYKTAIQTLKIGPFYERRWYGNHRYRWNNGALLEYTHWLTPNLQLSHTLEMAKQHYFAERVLDGNLKLFSSTLIWQPNAKQFFYLGGDFIAERTQVKQYASDSQGIRLGWGQEWGSGISSQLGLSLVKRQYKDTAKLGNLDIFSFKKSRSDHIYSANMTFWKRDWHFWGITPKLQLSWKKQESNIPQMYSYQQKNITLIFESTF
;
A
#
# COMPACT_ATOMS: atom_id res chain seq x y z
N MET A 1 13.06 -24.02 -27.23
CA MET A 1 12.63 -23.34 -28.47
C MET A 1 12.26 -24.43 -29.45
N ALA A 2 10.94 -24.65 -29.68
CA ALA A 2 10.55 -25.48 -30.82
C ALA A 2 11.03 -24.73 -32.06
N GLU A 3 11.81 -25.38 -32.91
CA GLU A 3 12.29 -24.73 -34.13
C GLU A 3 11.09 -24.35 -34.99
N HIS A 4 11.10 -23.16 -35.58
CA HIS A 4 10.01 -22.65 -36.46
C HIS A 4 9.60 -23.66 -37.55
N GLY A 5 10.49 -24.58 -37.93
CA GLY A 5 10.25 -25.68 -38.85
C GLY A 5 9.25 -26.71 -38.33
N ASP A 6 9.22 -26.99 -37.03
CA ASP A 6 8.33 -28.01 -36.45
C ASP A 6 6.86 -27.53 -36.43
N LEU A 7 6.62 -26.27 -36.19
CA LEU A 7 5.25 -25.72 -36.19
C LEU A 7 4.63 -25.71 -37.58
N HIS A 8 5.40 -25.40 -38.62
CA HIS A 8 4.93 -25.45 -40.00
C HIS A 8 4.59 -26.88 -40.44
N HIS A 9 5.42 -27.84 -40.06
CA HIS A 9 5.19 -29.27 -40.36
C HIS A 9 3.92 -29.80 -39.64
N LEU A 10 3.64 -29.35 -38.42
CA LEU A 10 2.43 -29.70 -37.69
C LEU A 10 1.17 -29.10 -38.31
N GLN A 11 1.25 -27.89 -38.88
CA GLN A 11 0.13 -27.29 -39.61
C GLN A 11 -0.22 -28.07 -40.90
N GLU A 12 0.77 -28.64 -41.55
CA GLU A 12 0.58 -29.51 -42.71
C GLU A 12 0.09 -30.93 -42.34
N ASN A 13 0.38 -31.37 -41.09
CA ASN A 13 0.05 -32.71 -40.60
C ASN A 13 -0.74 -32.63 -39.29
N PRO A 14 -2.01 -32.19 -39.32
CA PRO A 14 -2.80 -31.90 -38.08
C PRO A 14 -2.96 -33.08 -37.12
N GLN A 15 -2.85 -34.33 -37.64
CA GLN A 15 -2.97 -35.55 -36.83
C GLN A 15 -1.81 -35.73 -35.82
N LEU A 16 -0.66 -35.08 -36.06
CA LEU A 16 0.48 -35.10 -35.15
C LEU A 16 0.37 -34.09 -34.03
N ILE A 17 -0.60 -33.15 -34.10
CA ILE A 17 -0.70 -32.06 -33.15
C ILE A 17 -1.06 -32.59 -31.76
N GLU A 18 -1.88 -33.64 -31.64
CA GLU A 18 -2.29 -34.20 -30.35
C GLU A 18 -1.10 -34.71 -29.53
N SER A 19 -0.22 -35.50 -30.15
CA SER A 19 0.98 -36.00 -29.49
C SER A 19 1.95 -34.86 -29.14
N PHE A 20 2.14 -33.94 -30.09
CA PHE A 20 3.02 -32.79 -29.88
C PHE A 20 2.55 -31.88 -28.74
N LEU A 21 1.24 -31.55 -28.67
CA LEU A 21 0.65 -30.78 -27.59
C LEU A 21 0.80 -31.50 -26.23
N SER A 22 0.54 -32.81 -26.19
CA SER A 22 0.66 -33.61 -24.97
C SER A 22 2.06 -33.60 -24.38
N GLU A 23 3.10 -33.57 -25.23
CA GLU A 23 4.49 -33.60 -24.82
C GLU A 23 5.07 -32.21 -24.52
N ASN A 24 4.62 -31.14 -25.23
CA ASN A 24 5.30 -29.86 -25.26
C ASN A 24 4.45 -28.69 -24.69
N ILE A 25 3.23 -28.90 -24.22
CA ILE A 25 2.29 -27.86 -23.83
C ILE A 25 2.83 -26.85 -22.79
N TYR A 26 3.77 -27.29 -21.95
CA TYR A 26 4.41 -26.43 -20.93
C TYR A 26 5.59 -25.59 -21.46
N GLN A 27 6.10 -25.92 -22.63
CA GLN A 27 7.26 -25.26 -23.23
C GLN A 27 6.88 -24.22 -24.29
N LEU A 28 5.65 -24.29 -24.79
CA LEU A 28 5.12 -23.43 -25.85
C LEU A 28 4.66 -22.06 -25.29
N THR A 29 4.86 -21.02 -26.09
CA THR A 29 4.32 -19.69 -25.85
C THR A 29 2.80 -19.63 -26.12
N ALA A 30 2.14 -18.57 -25.65
CA ALA A 30 0.72 -18.38 -25.90
C ALA A 30 0.39 -18.28 -27.40
N GLU A 31 1.25 -17.65 -28.20
CA GLU A 31 1.06 -17.51 -29.66
C GLU A 31 1.20 -18.83 -30.38
N GLU A 32 2.22 -19.61 -30.04
CA GLU A 32 2.43 -20.96 -30.59
C GLU A 32 1.26 -21.89 -30.25
N LEU A 33 0.82 -21.90 -29.01
CA LEU A 33 -0.36 -22.65 -28.57
C LEU A 33 -1.62 -22.25 -29.34
N LEU A 34 -1.89 -20.93 -29.48
CA LEU A 34 -3.05 -20.44 -30.22
C LEU A 34 -3.05 -20.90 -31.67
N THR A 35 -1.87 -20.92 -32.33
CA THR A 35 -1.72 -21.36 -33.71
C THR A 35 -2.02 -22.84 -33.80
N LEU A 36 -1.45 -23.68 -32.92
CA LEU A 36 -1.70 -25.11 -32.89
C LEU A 36 -3.15 -25.47 -32.57
N ILE A 37 -3.77 -24.78 -31.60
CA ILE A 37 -5.17 -24.99 -31.20
C ILE A 37 -6.12 -24.72 -32.39
N LYS A 38 -5.90 -23.65 -33.17
CA LYS A 38 -6.70 -23.33 -34.36
C LYS A 38 -6.62 -24.46 -35.40
N THR A 39 -5.42 -24.97 -35.65
CA THR A 39 -5.22 -26.09 -36.59
C THR A 39 -5.78 -27.40 -36.02
N TYR A 40 -5.59 -27.66 -34.74
CA TYR A 40 -6.12 -28.86 -34.07
C TYR A 40 -7.64 -28.96 -34.11
N GLN A 41 -8.34 -27.83 -34.01
CA GLN A 41 -9.79 -27.77 -34.13
C GLN A 41 -10.31 -28.21 -35.51
N THR A 42 -9.48 -28.20 -36.54
CA THR A 42 -9.85 -28.70 -37.89
C THR A 42 -9.75 -30.20 -38.01
N VAL A 43 -9.11 -30.91 -37.05
CA VAL A 43 -8.96 -32.38 -37.06
C VAL A 43 -10.30 -33.04 -36.75
N PRO A 44 -10.81 -33.96 -37.60
CA PRO A 44 -11.99 -34.73 -37.25
C PRO A 44 -11.79 -35.54 -35.96
N GLN A 45 -12.73 -35.43 -35.01
CA GLN A 45 -12.69 -36.17 -33.74
C GLN A 45 -11.45 -35.83 -32.86
N TYR A 46 -11.07 -34.55 -32.83
CA TYR A 46 -10.03 -34.10 -31.90
C TYR A 46 -10.41 -34.37 -30.44
N ASN A 47 -9.40 -34.52 -29.56
CA ASN A 47 -9.60 -34.73 -28.14
C ASN A 47 -10.04 -33.42 -27.45
N GLU A 48 -11.34 -33.27 -27.14
CA GLU A 48 -11.92 -32.07 -26.58
C GLU A 48 -11.28 -31.69 -25.22
N ARG A 49 -10.92 -32.67 -24.40
CA ARG A 49 -10.25 -32.40 -23.09
C ARG A 49 -8.86 -31.78 -23.27
N LEU A 50 -8.05 -32.30 -24.22
CA LEU A 50 -6.75 -31.72 -24.52
C LEU A 50 -6.91 -30.32 -25.12
N PHE A 51 -7.89 -30.15 -26.00
CA PHE A 51 -8.23 -28.83 -26.56
C PHE A 51 -8.59 -27.80 -25.48
N LEU A 52 -9.49 -28.13 -24.56
CA LEU A 52 -9.88 -27.27 -23.44
C LEU A 52 -8.69 -26.99 -22.49
N PHE A 53 -7.87 -28.00 -22.25
CA PHE A 53 -6.66 -27.84 -21.44
C PHE A 53 -5.67 -26.88 -22.09
N ALA A 54 -5.42 -27.02 -23.39
CA ALA A 54 -4.54 -26.13 -24.15
C ALA A 54 -5.07 -24.68 -24.19
N GLN A 55 -6.39 -24.49 -24.38
CA GLN A 55 -7.02 -23.17 -24.26
C GLN A 55 -6.85 -22.58 -22.85
N GLY A 56 -7.03 -23.40 -21.81
CA GLY A 56 -6.78 -23.00 -20.42
C GLY A 56 -5.33 -22.56 -20.21
N ARG A 57 -4.39 -23.25 -20.82
CA ARG A 57 -2.96 -22.89 -20.76
C ARG A 57 -2.68 -21.56 -21.47
N VAL A 58 -3.29 -21.31 -22.63
CA VAL A 58 -3.22 -20.00 -23.32
C VAL A 58 -3.76 -18.89 -22.41
N ALA A 59 -4.95 -19.06 -21.85
CA ALA A 59 -5.55 -18.09 -20.94
C ALA A 59 -4.63 -17.82 -19.73
N PHE A 60 -4.03 -18.88 -19.16
CA PHE A 60 -3.09 -18.76 -18.05
C PHE A 60 -1.84 -17.93 -18.44
N LEU A 61 -1.24 -18.20 -19.58
CA LEU A 61 -0.07 -17.47 -20.09
C LEU A 61 -0.39 -16.00 -20.40
N GLN A 62 -1.62 -15.72 -20.83
CA GLN A 62 -2.14 -14.36 -21.03
C GLN A 62 -2.60 -13.69 -19.75
N GLN A 63 -2.42 -14.35 -18.58
CA GLN A 63 -2.84 -13.88 -17.25
C GLN A 63 -4.36 -13.74 -17.07
N ASP A 64 -5.16 -14.30 -17.99
CA ASP A 64 -6.60 -14.47 -17.79
C ASP A 64 -6.86 -15.72 -16.93
N TYR A 65 -6.53 -15.60 -15.65
CA TYR A 65 -6.67 -16.69 -14.70
C TYR A 65 -8.15 -17.08 -14.45
N ALA A 66 -9.08 -16.19 -14.73
CA ALA A 66 -10.51 -16.47 -14.59
C ALA A 66 -10.95 -17.45 -15.66
N GLU A 67 -10.60 -17.19 -16.91
CA GLU A 67 -10.90 -18.10 -18.03
C GLU A 67 -10.11 -19.41 -17.90
N ALA A 68 -8.83 -19.37 -17.52
CA ALA A 68 -8.05 -20.57 -17.24
C ALA A 68 -8.74 -21.46 -16.17
N THR A 69 -9.19 -20.86 -15.06
CA THR A 69 -9.92 -21.58 -14.01
C THR A 69 -11.19 -22.22 -14.52
N ARG A 70 -11.97 -21.50 -15.34
CA ARG A 70 -13.20 -22.01 -15.95
C ARG A 70 -12.93 -23.23 -16.82
N LEU A 71 -11.94 -23.14 -17.70
CA LEU A 71 -11.58 -24.22 -18.64
C LEU A 71 -11.01 -25.45 -17.92
N TYR A 72 -10.12 -25.28 -16.95
CA TYR A 72 -9.58 -26.39 -16.17
C TYR A 72 -10.67 -27.11 -15.34
N ARG A 73 -11.64 -26.36 -14.81
CA ARG A 73 -12.80 -26.95 -14.12
C ARG A 73 -13.65 -27.81 -15.06
N LEU A 74 -13.85 -27.38 -16.30
CA LEU A 74 -14.56 -28.19 -17.31
C LEU A 74 -13.83 -29.51 -17.56
N VAL A 75 -12.53 -29.48 -17.80
CA VAL A 75 -11.73 -30.69 -18.00
C VAL A 75 -11.83 -31.64 -16.79
N LEU A 76 -11.70 -31.11 -15.57
CA LEU A 76 -11.78 -31.92 -14.35
C LEU A 76 -13.21 -32.41 -14.01
N SER A 77 -14.24 -31.75 -14.51
CA SER A 77 -15.63 -32.23 -14.34
C SER A 77 -15.87 -33.53 -15.14
N GLU A 78 -15.22 -33.68 -16.27
CA GLU A 78 -15.31 -34.91 -17.08
C GLU A 78 -14.34 -35.99 -16.57
N ASN A 79 -13.12 -35.62 -16.15
CA ASN A 79 -12.15 -36.55 -15.62
C ASN A 79 -11.43 -36.00 -14.38
N PRO A 80 -11.93 -36.31 -13.17
CA PRO A 80 -11.37 -35.80 -11.92
C PRO A 80 -10.01 -36.40 -11.54
N THR A 81 -9.49 -37.40 -12.28
CA THR A 81 -8.20 -38.04 -12.00
C THR A 81 -7.01 -37.36 -12.68
N LEU A 82 -7.26 -36.36 -13.53
CA LEU A 82 -6.20 -35.64 -14.26
C LEU A 82 -5.44 -34.69 -13.31
N ASN A 83 -4.48 -35.25 -12.57
CA ASN A 83 -3.73 -34.51 -11.59
C ASN A 83 -2.90 -33.33 -12.16
N PRO A 84 -2.29 -33.42 -13.37
CA PRO A 84 -1.63 -32.25 -14.00
C PRO A 84 -2.60 -31.07 -14.19
N VAL A 85 -3.81 -31.32 -14.66
CA VAL A 85 -4.85 -30.26 -14.81
C VAL A 85 -5.27 -29.68 -13.47
N ARG A 86 -5.31 -30.53 -12.42
CA ARG A 86 -5.61 -30.06 -11.05
C ARG A 86 -4.54 -29.10 -10.51
N ILE A 87 -3.26 -29.38 -10.81
CA ILE A 87 -2.15 -28.48 -10.44
C ILE A 87 -2.29 -27.16 -11.18
N GLU A 88 -2.58 -27.16 -12.48
CA GLU A 88 -2.80 -25.95 -13.27
C GLU A 88 -4.02 -25.15 -12.75
N LEU A 89 -5.10 -25.83 -12.37
CA LEU A 89 -6.24 -25.19 -11.72
C LEU A 89 -5.83 -24.53 -10.39
N ALA A 90 -5.03 -25.23 -9.58
CA ALA A 90 -4.55 -24.68 -8.31
C ALA A 90 -3.68 -23.43 -8.51
N LEU A 91 -2.81 -23.43 -9.53
CA LEU A 91 -2.03 -22.26 -9.91
C LEU A 91 -2.89 -21.08 -10.35
N ALA A 92 -3.87 -21.32 -11.24
CA ALA A 92 -4.78 -20.27 -11.69
C ALA A 92 -5.55 -19.65 -10.51
N LEU A 93 -6.04 -20.45 -9.58
CA LEU A 93 -6.71 -20.01 -8.36
C LEU A 93 -5.74 -19.23 -7.42
N PHE A 94 -4.48 -19.67 -7.31
CA PHE A 94 -3.44 -18.99 -6.54
C PHE A 94 -3.18 -17.57 -7.05
N TYR A 95 -3.06 -17.39 -8.35
CA TYR A 95 -2.85 -16.07 -8.96
C TYR A 95 -4.11 -15.21 -8.88
N GLN A 96 -5.29 -15.80 -8.96
CA GLN A 96 -6.57 -15.11 -8.72
C GLN A 96 -6.80 -14.69 -7.26
N LYS A 97 -5.92 -15.04 -6.32
CA LYS A 97 -6.11 -14.79 -4.88
C LYS A 97 -7.31 -15.53 -4.29
N GLN A 98 -7.69 -16.65 -4.87
CA GLN A 98 -8.67 -17.59 -4.31
C GLN A 98 -7.95 -18.60 -3.41
N ASP A 99 -7.32 -18.11 -2.34
CA ASP A 99 -6.30 -18.84 -1.57
C ASP A 99 -6.83 -20.16 -0.99
N ARG A 100 -8.06 -20.17 -0.45
CA ARG A 100 -8.66 -21.39 0.10
C ARG A 100 -8.97 -22.44 -0.97
N ALA A 101 -9.47 -22.00 -2.13
CA ALA A 101 -9.76 -22.92 -3.25
C ALA A 101 -8.45 -23.48 -3.85
N ALA A 102 -7.41 -22.63 -3.99
CA ALA A 102 -6.10 -23.05 -4.44
C ALA A 102 -5.49 -24.09 -3.49
N GLN A 103 -5.52 -23.83 -2.18
CA GLN A 103 -5.04 -24.76 -1.16
C GLN A 103 -5.72 -26.13 -1.28
N MET A 104 -7.04 -26.17 -1.38
CA MET A 104 -7.79 -27.41 -1.53
C MET A 104 -7.37 -28.22 -2.78
N GLN A 105 -7.11 -27.54 -3.91
CA GLN A 105 -6.68 -28.23 -5.13
C GLN A 105 -5.24 -28.75 -5.04
N PHE A 106 -4.33 -27.98 -4.43
CA PHE A 106 -2.95 -28.43 -4.17
C PHE A 106 -2.91 -29.62 -3.20
N GLU A 107 -3.69 -29.58 -2.12
CA GLU A 107 -3.76 -30.69 -1.16
C GLU A 107 -4.31 -31.96 -1.82
N LYS A 108 -5.35 -31.84 -2.66
CA LYS A 108 -5.87 -32.97 -3.45
C LYS A 108 -4.82 -33.50 -4.44
N ALA A 109 -4.10 -32.61 -5.13
CA ALA A 109 -3.03 -33.03 -6.04
C ALA A 109 -1.92 -33.75 -5.29
N LYS A 110 -1.52 -33.25 -4.14
CA LYS A 110 -0.48 -33.85 -3.29
C LYS A 110 -0.83 -35.23 -2.75
N SER A 111 -2.12 -35.53 -2.59
CA SER A 111 -2.60 -36.83 -2.07
C SER A 111 -2.41 -38.01 -3.02
N GLU A 112 -1.95 -37.78 -4.26
CA GLU A 112 -1.67 -38.85 -5.23
C GLU A 112 -0.47 -39.71 -4.79
N ALA A 113 -0.69 -41.04 -4.78
CA ALA A 113 0.28 -41.99 -4.21
C ALA A 113 1.65 -42.01 -4.94
N ASN A 114 1.65 -41.88 -6.25
CA ASN A 114 2.84 -41.97 -7.10
C ASN A 114 3.31 -40.60 -7.60
N LEU A 115 3.07 -39.52 -6.86
CA LEU A 115 3.48 -38.19 -7.25
C LEU A 115 5.02 -38.08 -7.26
N PRO A 116 5.65 -37.62 -8.37
CA PRO A 116 7.09 -37.36 -8.41
C PRO A 116 7.52 -36.40 -7.30
N GLU A 117 8.68 -36.63 -6.70
CA GLU A 117 9.18 -35.81 -5.59
C GLU A 117 9.36 -34.33 -5.98
N THR A 118 9.80 -34.05 -7.21
CA THR A 118 9.91 -32.68 -7.72
C THR A 118 8.55 -31.98 -7.78
N THR A 119 7.50 -32.69 -8.20
CA THR A 119 6.13 -32.15 -8.23
C THR A 119 5.59 -31.96 -6.81
N ARG A 120 5.94 -32.86 -5.89
CA ARG A 120 5.57 -32.73 -4.47
C ARG A 120 6.20 -31.47 -3.85
N GLN A 121 7.50 -31.26 -4.07
CA GLN A 121 8.22 -30.06 -3.61
C GLN A 121 7.62 -28.78 -4.21
N PHE A 122 7.31 -28.76 -5.49
CA PHE A 122 6.64 -27.65 -6.16
C PHE A 122 5.29 -27.32 -5.49
N ILE A 123 4.45 -28.32 -5.21
CA ILE A 123 3.18 -28.13 -4.52
C ILE A 123 3.41 -27.58 -3.11
N ASP A 124 4.41 -28.08 -2.38
CA ASP A 124 4.72 -27.62 -1.02
C ASP A 124 5.18 -26.17 -0.98
N GLU A 125 5.92 -25.70 -1.97
CA GLU A 125 6.29 -24.28 -2.10
C GLU A 125 5.05 -23.38 -2.20
N TYR A 126 4.06 -23.76 -3.03
CA TYR A 126 2.81 -23.01 -3.15
C TYR A 126 1.93 -23.09 -1.90
N LEU A 127 1.86 -24.26 -1.24
CA LEU A 127 1.15 -24.41 0.03
C LEU A 127 1.77 -23.54 1.14
N ASN A 128 3.11 -23.49 1.20
CA ASN A 128 3.83 -22.60 2.12
C ASN A 128 3.59 -21.12 1.80
N ALA A 129 3.59 -20.74 0.52
CA ALA A 129 3.26 -19.38 0.09
C ALA A 129 1.82 -18.98 0.45
N LEU A 130 0.85 -19.90 0.30
CA LEU A 130 -0.53 -19.69 0.72
C LEU A 130 -0.65 -19.50 2.23
N LYS A 131 0.08 -20.32 3.01
CA LYS A 131 0.13 -20.18 4.47
C LYS A 131 0.69 -18.81 4.86
N ALA A 132 1.81 -18.40 4.26
CA ALA A 132 2.42 -17.09 4.52
C ALA A 132 1.49 -15.91 4.17
N ARG A 133 0.63 -16.03 3.15
CA ARG A 133 -0.40 -15.02 2.83
C ARG A 133 -1.45 -14.87 3.91
N GLN A 134 -1.74 -15.93 4.65
CA GLN A 134 -2.76 -15.99 5.70
C GLN A 134 -2.21 -15.74 7.10
N ASP A 135 -0.90 -15.64 7.27
CA ASP A 135 -0.27 -15.37 8.56
C ASP A 135 -0.40 -13.89 8.96
N TRP A 136 -0.15 -13.62 10.23
CA TRP A 136 -0.05 -12.26 10.74
C TRP A 136 1.17 -11.57 10.16
N LYS A 137 0.98 -10.37 9.65
CA LYS A 137 2.04 -9.47 9.20
C LYS A 137 2.32 -8.47 10.30
N ILE A 138 3.56 -8.35 10.68
CA ILE A 138 4.01 -7.44 11.72
C ILE A 138 5.04 -6.49 11.11
N ASP A 139 4.76 -5.20 11.18
CA ASP A 139 5.64 -4.12 10.73
C ASP A 139 6.13 -3.37 11.96
N LEU A 140 7.44 -3.24 12.14
CA LEU A 140 8.05 -2.53 13.25
C LEU A 140 9.08 -1.55 12.73
N SER A 141 9.01 -0.30 13.17
CA SER A 141 10.08 0.65 12.98
C SER A 141 10.26 1.54 14.20
N PHE A 142 11.48 1.95 14.47
CA PHE A 142 11.79 2.90 15.51
C PHE A 142 13.01 3.74 15.13
N HIS A 143 13.07 4.97 15.64
CA HIS A 143 14.22 5.83 15.46
C HIS A 143 14.36 6.85 16.59
N TYR A 144 15.59 7.23 16.86
CA TYR A 144 15.91 8.30 17.77
C TYR A 144 15.47 9.65 17.21
N LEU A 145 14.81 10.46 18.03
CA LEU A 145 14.37 11.81 17.72
C LEU A 145 15.25 12.85 18.38
N ARG A 146 15.70 13.80 17.58
CA ARG A 146 16.25 15.08 18.03
C ARG A 146 15.50 16.19 17.31
N ASP A 147 14.39 16.62 17.89
CA ASP A 147 13.53 17.65 17.32
C ASP A 147 13.87 19.02 17.91
N LYS A 148 14.28 19.95 17.06
CA LYS A 148 14.65 21.31 17.47
C LYS A 148 13.48 22.27 17.52
N ASN A 149 12.31 21.85 17.02
CA ASN A 149 11.10 22.63 16.98
C ASN A 149 9.87 21.72 17.07
N VAL A 150 9.76 21.03 18.20
CA VAL A 150 8.73 19.99 18.43
C VAL A 150 7.31 20.54 18.36
N ASN A 151 7.11 21.84 18.70
CA ASN A 151 5.85 22.53 18.67
C ASN A 151 5.54 23.23 17.33
N ASN A 152 6.40 23.08 16.30
CA ASN A 152 6.27 23.71 14.97
C ASN A 152 6.02 25.25 15.04
N ALA A 153 6.65 25.90 16.00
CA ALA A 153 6.51 27.33 16.23
C ALA A 153 7.38 28.16 15.30
N ALA A 154 6.92 29.37 14.98
CA ALA A 154 7.73 30.35 14.28
C ALA A 154 8.73 31.02 15.23
N GLU A 155 9.93 31.33 14.74
CA GLU A 155 11.04 31.91 15.49
C GLU A 155 10.77 33.36 15.96
N ALA A 156 9.87 34.06 15.27
CA ALA A 156 9.52 35.45 15.60
C ALA A 156 9.14 35.61 17.08
N LYS A 157 9.73 36.59 17.76
CA LYS A 157 9.47 36.88 19.19
C LYS A 157 8.18 37.65 19.40
N GLN A 158 7.70 38.36 18.39
CA GLN A 158 6.54 39.25 18.46
C GLN A 158 5.52 38.90 17.38
N ILE A 159 4.27 39.19 17.67
CA ILE A 159 3.12 39.01 16.76
C ILE A 159 2.46 40.38 16.59
N ALA A 160 2.41 40.87 15.36
CA ALA A 160 1.67 42.06 14.99
C ALA A 160 0.23 41.69 14.64
N LEU A 161 -0.72 42.33 15.29
CA LEU A 161 -2.16 42.22 15.05
C LEU A 161 -2.66 43.32 14.11
N SER A 162 -3.86 43.13 13.57
CA SER A 162 -4.46 44.07 12.63
C SER A 162 -4.81 45.43 13.22
N ASN A 163 -4.99 45.54 14.55
CA ASN A 163 -5.24 46.77 15.30
C ASN A 163 -3.93 47.50 15.71
N ARG A 164 -2.81 47.17 15.10
CA ARG A 164 -1.47 47.67 15.43
C ARG A 164 -0.93 47.25 16.81
N ALA A 165 -1.65 46.42 17.55
CA ALA A 165 -1.14 45.85 18.79
C ALA A 165 0.00 44.85 18.48
N ILE A 166 1.03 44.87 19.31
CA ILE A 166 2.16 43.96 19.27
C ILE A 166 2.11 43.12 20.53
N LEU A 167 2.04 41.80 20.34
CA LEU A 167 2.10 40.81 21.43
C LEU A 167 3.48 40.15 21.46
N THR A 168 4.09 40.09 22.64
CA THR A 168 5.33 39.30 22.83
C THR A 168 4.96 37.87 23.15
N LYS A 169 5.55 36.93 22.43
CA LYS A 169 5.38 35.49 22.64
C LYS A 169 6.03 35.06 23.95
N SER A 170 5.34 34.23 24.72
CA SER A 170 5.95 33.47 25.81
C SER A 170 6.98 32.49 25.30
N GLU A 171 7.84 31.99 26.17
CA GLU A 171 8.84 30.95 25.79
C GLU A 171 8.18 29.69 25.20
N LYS A 172 7.03 29.26 25.74
CA LYS A 172 6.26 28.11 25.21
C LYS A 172 5.72 28.32 23.79
N MET A 173 5.54 29.54 23.33
CA MET A 173 5.11 29.89 21.96
C MET A 173 6.27 29.99 20.97
N ARG A 174 7.49 29.79 21.42
CA ARG A 174 8.72 29.77 20.61
C ARG A 174 9.16 28.34 20.34
N PRO A 175 10.05 28.09 19.38
CA PRO A 175 10.55 26.75 19.11
C PRO A 175 11.07 26.06 20.38
N GLN A 176 10.53 24.89 20.67
CA GLN A 176 10.94 24.02 21.75
C GLN A 176 11.72 22.84 21.19
N SER A 177 12.81 22.45 21.86
CA SER A 177 13.55 21.25 21.49
C SER A 177 13.21 20.09 22.43
N ALA A 178 13.24 18.89 21.88
CA ALA A 178 13.06 17.68 22.65
C ALA A 178 13.80 16.48 22.03
N HIS A 179 14.14 15.53 22.86
CA HIS A 179 14.82 14.30 22.47
C HIS A 179 13.96 13.09 22.85
N GLY A 180 13.91 12.08 22.02
CA GLY A 180 13.03 10.95 22.29
C GLY A 180 13.17 9.81 21.29
N LEU A 181 12.13 9.01 21.26
CA LEU A 181 11.96 7.87 20.37
C LEU A 181 10.67 8.01 19.57
N ALA A 182 10.74 7.87 18.26
CA ALA A 182 9.56 7.59 17.45
C ALA A 182 9.50 6.11 17.12
N TYR A 183 8.28 5.59 17.05
CA TYR A 183 8.03 4.18 16.77
C TYR A 183 6.76 3.99 15.96
N HIS A 184 6.74 2.90 15.22
CA HIS A 184 5.56 2.38 14.51
C HIS A 184 5.49 0.87 14.71
N LEU A 185 4.32 0.37 15.06
CA LEU A 185 3.99 -1.04 15.14
C LEU A 185 2.69 -1.26 14.38
N GLY A 186 2.76 -2.05 13.31
CA GLY A 186 1.61 -2.51 12.55
C GLY A 186 1.42 -4.01 12.76
N ILE A 187 0.18 -4.45 12.92
CA ILE A 187 -0.20 -5.86 12.88
C ILE A 187 -1.43 -6.00 12.00
N SER A 188 -1.39 -6.93 11.06
CA SER A 188 -2.51 -7.14 10.14
C SER A 188 -2.63 -8.59 9.69
N ARG A 189 -3.85 -9.00 9.38
CA ARG A 189 -4.15 -10.30 8.80
C ARG A 189 -5.36 -10.22 7.89
N ASP A 190 -5.29 -10.96 6.78
CA ASP A 190 -6.40 -11.14 5.86
C ASP A 190 -6.88 -12.60 5.95
N PHE A 191 -8.11 -12.80 6.39
CA PHE A 191 -8.75 -14.10 6.49
C PHE A 191 -9.53 -14.38 5.21
N ASN A 192 -9.11 -15.36 4.41
CA ASN A 192 -9.86 -15.74 3.22
C ASN A 192 -11.18 -16.39 3.62
N LEU A 193 -12.30 -15.83 3.18
CA LEU A 193 -13.63 -16.32 3.46
C LEU A 193 -14.07 -17.34 2.38
N VAL A 194 -14.14 -16.88 1.16
CA VAL A 194 -14.50 -17.69 -0.02
C VAL A 194 -13.94 -16.98 -1.26
N ASP A 195 -13.43 -17.74 -2.21
CA ASP A 195 -12.84 -17.24 -3.47
C ASP A 195 -11.88 -16.06 -3.22
N SER A 196 -12.11 -14.92 -3.86
CA SER A 196 -11.31 -13.69 -3.73
C SER A 196 -11.79 -12.76 -2.60
N HIS A 197 -12.63 -13.22 -1.69
CA HIS A 197 -13.25 -12.45 -0.63
C HIS A 197 -12.56 -12.68 0.70
N TYR A 198 -12.20 -11.59 1.40
CA TYR A 198 -11.45 -11.62 2.64
C TYR A 198 -12.08 -10.75 3.71
N LEU A 199 -11.90 -11.15 4.96
CA LEU A 199 -12.02 -10.28 6.12
C LEU A 199 -10.62 -9.80 6.49
N SER A 200 -10.40 -8.48 6.48
CA SER A 200 -9.14 -7.86 6.86
C SER A 200 -9.23 -7.23 8.24
N VAL A 201 -8.27 -7.53 9.08
CA VAL A 201 -8.13 -6.94 10.41
C VAL A 201 -6.75 -6.31 10.50
N SER A 202 -6.68 -5.06 10.94
CA SER A 202 -5.40 -4.40 11.18
C SER A 202 -5.46 -3.48 12.39
N ASN A 203 -4.35 -3.42 13.12
CA ASN A 203 -4.10 -2.44 14.17
C ASN A 203 -2.76 -1.77 13.90
N LYS A 204 -2.71 -0.46 14.06
CA LYS A 204 -1.50 0.35 13.93
C LYS A 204 -1.34 1.21 15.17
N LEU A 205 -0.19 1.13 15.78
CA LEU A 205 0.26 1.97 16.86
C LEU A 205 1.46 2.78 16.38
N TRP A 206 1.41 4.09 16.46
CA TRP A 206 2.55 4.93 16.16
C TRP A 206 2.62 6.08 17.14
N GLY A 207 3.83 6.56 17.37
CA GLY A 207 4.00 7.65 18.32
C GLY A 207 5.41 8.19 18.40
N LYS A 208 5.49 9.19 19.26
CA LYS A 208 6.72 9.85 19.68
C LYS A 208 6.67 10.03 21.19
N ASN A 209 7.70 9.60 21.87
CA ASN A 209 7.86 9.85 23.30
C ASN A 209 9.17 10.59 23.52
N TYR A 210 9.11 11.70 24.21
CA TYR A 210 10.25 12.55 24.52
C TYR A 210 10.67 12.37 25.96
N TRP A 211 11.97 12.15 26.21
CA TRP A 211 12.49 11.93 27.55
C TRP A 211 12.54 13.20 28.38
N ASP A 212 12.72 14.34 27.71
CA ASP A 212 12.99 15.64 28.31
C ASP A 212 11.83 16.64 28.17
N ASN A 213 10.77 16.27 27.42
CA ASN A 213 9.62 17.14 27.24
C ASN A 213 8.32 16.36 26.93
N HIS A 214 7.75 15.73 27.93
CA HIS A 214 6.55 14.90 27.81
C HIS A 214 5.27 15.67 27.41
N GLU A 215 5.28 17.02 27.47
CA GLU A 215 4.15 17.85 26.99
C GLU A 215 3.90 17.63 25.48
N TYR A 216 4.85 17.08 24.73
CA TYR A 216 4.79 16.83 23.30
C TYR A 216 4.77 15.34 22.94
N ASP A 217 4.62 14.45 23.90
CA ASP A 217 4.37 13.04 23.65
C ASP A 217 3.11 12.89 22.80
N ASP A 218 3.19 12.09 21.74
CA ASP A 218 2.11 11.93 20.77
C ASP A 218 1.97 10.47 20.40
N ILE A 219 0.88 9.82 20.79
CA ILE A 219 0.64 8.41 20.56
C ILE A 219 -0.71 8.25 19.88
N SER A 220 -0.76 7.47 18.82
CA SER A 220 -2.00 7.14 18.11
C SER A 220 -2.13 5.64 17.93
N ASN A 221 -3.33 5.12 18.12
CA ASN A 221 -3.67 3.74 17.83
C ASN A 221 -4.91 3.69 16.94
N ARG A 222 -4.83 2.96 15.83
CA ARG A 222 -5.94 2.78 14.87
C ARG A 222 -6.20 1.30 14.65
N THR A 223 -7.46 0.90 14.81
CA THR A 223 -7.96 -0.42 14.45
C THR A 223 -8.92 -0.30 13.27
N LEU A 224 -8.74 -1.16 12.28
CA LEU A 224 -9.60 -1.29 11.13
C LEU A 224 -10.03 -2.74 10.98
N ILE A 225 -11.32 -2.95 10.76
CA ILE A 225 -11.90 -4.24 10.37
C ILE A 225 -12.65 -4.00 9.07
N GLY A 226 -12.30 -4.73 8.01
CA GLY A 226 -12.85 -4.43 6.70
C GLY A 226 -13.05 -5.68 5.84
N TYR A 227 -13.95 -5.54 4.88
CA TYR A 227 -14.07 -6.47 3.77
C TYR A 227 -13.03 -6.11 2.72
N THR A 228 -12.39 -7.15 2.15
CA THR A 228 -11.42 -6.99 1.07
C THR A 228 -11.74 -7.99 -0.06
N TYR A 229 -11.79 -7.47 -1.27
CA TYR A 229 -11.85 -8.25 -2.50
C TYR A 229 -10.49 -8.16 -3.21
N LYS A 230 -9.87 -9.30 -3.52
CA LYS A 230 -8.54 -9.37 -4.15
C LYS A 230 -8.58 -10.26 -5.38
N THR A 231 -8.00 -9.76 -6.47
CA THR A 231 -7.68 -10.55 -7.66
C THR A 231 -6.20 -10.39 -8.01
N ALA A 232 -5.76 -10.96 -9.11
CA ALA A 232 -4.40 -10.77 -9.61
C ALA A 232 -4.06 -9.30 -9.92
N ILE A 233 -5.06 -8.51 -10.38
CA ILE A 233 -4.86 -7.15 -10.89
C ILE A 233 -5.47 -6.07 -10.02
N GLN A 234 -6.33 -6.39 -9.06
CA GLN A 234 -7.01 -5.38 -8.24
C GLN A 234 -7.24 -5.83 -6.81
N THR A 235 -7.26 -4.85 -5.93
CA THR A 235 -7.63 -5.01 -4.53
C THR A 235 -8.56 -3.88 -4.14
N LEU A 236 -9.72 -4.21 -3.62
CA LEU A 236 -10.67 -3.27 -3.02
C LEU A 236 -10.82 -3.62 -1.55
N LYS A 237 -10.59 -2.67 -0.67
CA LYS A 237 -10.78 -2.80 0.78
C LYS A 237 -11.71 -1.71 1.27
N ILE A 238 -12.72 -2.09 2.03
CA ILE A 238 -13.66 -1.15 2.66
C ILE A 238 -13.95 -1.60 4.08
N GLY A 239 -13.96 -0.67 5.02
CA GLY A 239 -14.32 -1.01 6.39
C GLY A 239 -14.34 0.18 7.33
N PRO A 240 -15.02 0.03 8.46
CA PRO A 240 -14.96 0.99 9.56
C PRO A 240 -13.60 0.96 10.25
N PHE A 241 -13.22 2.10 10.80
CA PHE A 241 -12.07 2.19 11.68
C PHE A 241 -12.40 3.01 12.93
N TYR A 242 -11.64 2.75 13.97
CA TYR A 242 -11.58 3.54 15.19
C TYR A 242 -10.13 3.92 15.46
N GLU A 243 -9.90 5.22 15.73
CA GLU A 243 -8.59 5.78 16.09
C GLU A 243 -8.66 6.54 17.37
N ARG A 244 -7.68 6.38 18.22
CA ARG A 244 -7.49 7.15 19.45
C ARG A 244 -6.11 7.76 19.47
N ARG A 245 -6.04 9.04 19.90
CA ARG A 245 -4.79 9.78 20.04
C ARG A 245 -4.67 10.33 21.46
N TRP A 246 -3.50 10.21 22.00
CA TRP A 246 -3.05 10.82 23.24
C TRP A 246 -1.98 11.84 22.89
N TYR A 247 -2.00 12.99 23.56
CA TYR A 247 -1.05 14.05 23.36
C TYR A 247 -0.70 14.68 24.72
N GLY A 248 0.61 14.88 25.02
CA GLY A 248 1.08 15.37 26.29
C GLY A 248 0.61 14.53 27.47
N ASN A 249 0.59 13.19 27.32
CA ASN A 249 0.08 12.21 28.30
C ASN A 249 -1.42 12.32 28.64
N HIS A 250 -2.18 13.09 27.87
CA HIS A 250 -3.62 13.22 28.04
C HIS A 250 -4.38 12.63 26.87
N ARG A 251 -5.64 12.23 27.10
CA ARG A 251 -6.57 11.84 26.04
C ARG A 251 -6.85 13.08 25.19
N TYR A 252 -6.42 13.05 23.94
CA TYR A 252 -6.54 14.21 23.06
C TYR A 252 -7.75 14.12 22.14
N ARG A 253 -7.84 13.07 21.32
CA ARG A 253 -8.87 12.91 20.30
C ARG A 253 -9.20 11.44 20.07
N TRP A 254 -10.43 11.18 19.63
CA TRP A 254 -10.79 9.93 19.00
C TRP A 254 -11.56 10.17 17.72
N ASN A 255 -11.38 9.28 16.74
CA ASN A 255 -12.03 9.33 15.46
C ASN A 255 -12.74 8.01 15.22
N ASN A 256 -13.92 8.06 14.62
CA ASN A 256 -14.56 6.91 14.02
C ASN A 256 -14.96 7.24 12.59
N GLY A 257 -14.78 6.29 11.70
CA GLY A 257 -15.01 6.54 10.29
C GLY A 257 -15.00 5.29 9.44
N ALA A 258 -15.00 5.50 8.14
CA ALA A 258 -14.87 4.47 7.14
C ALA A 258 -13.71 4.79 6.20
N LEU A 259 -13.01 3.75 5.79
CA LEU A 259 -11.90 3.77 4.84
C LEU A 259 -12.28 2.91 3.65
N LEU A 260 -12.02 3.41 2.44
CA LEU A 260 -12.03 2.66 1.20
C LEU A 260 -10.65 2.80 0.56
N GLU A 261 -10.03 1.67 0.25
CA GLU A 261 -8.78 1.59 -0.50
C GLU A 261 -9.03 0.77 -1.77
N TYR A 262 -8.66 1.31 -2.92
CA TYR A 262 -8.74 0.61 -4.19
C TYR A 262 -7.39 0.69 -4.90
N THR A 263 -6.85 -0.45 -5.26
CA THR A 263 -5.59 -0.56 -6.00
C THR A 263 -5.82 -1.39 -7.25
N HIS A 264 -5.31 -0.93 -8.38
CA HIS A 264 -5.44 -1.58 -9.68
C HIS A 264 -4.14 -1.52 -10.46
N TRP A 265 -3.73 -2.65 -11.02
CA TRP A 265 -2.63 -2.74 -11.97
C TRP A 265 -3.17 -2.45 -13.37
N LEU A 266 -2.81 -1.29 -13.93
CA LEU A 266 -3.17 -0.88 -15.29
C LEU A 266 -2.37 -1.66 -16.33
N THR A 267 -1.11 -1.93 -15.99
CA THR A 267 -0.18 -2.81 -16.73
C THR A 267 0.69 -3.54 -15.69
N PRO A 268 1.49 -4.56 -16.06
CA PRO A 268 2.35 -5.26 -15.11
C PRO A 268 3.34 -4.38 -14.34
N ASN A 269 3.62 -3.18 -14.84
CA ASN A 269 4.56 -2.23 -14.26
C ASN A 269 3.95 -0.87 -13.86
N LEU A 270 2.63 -0.70 -14.03
CA LEU A 270 1.92 0.54 -13.72
C LEU A 270 0.72 0.27 -12.81
N GLN A 271 0.76 0.80 -11.60
CA GLN A 271 -0.27 0.63 -10.57
C GLN A 271 -0.92 1.96 -10.23
N LEU A 272 -2.23 1.97 -10.11
CA LEU A 272 -3.03 3.10 -9.61
C LEU A 272 -3.67 2.71 -8.28
N SER A 273 -3.55 3.60 -7.29
CA SER A 273 -4.12 3.40 -5.95
C SER A 273 -4.93 4.61 -5.53
N HIS A 274 -6.11 4.38 -4.97
CA HIS A 274 -6.99 5.41 -4.42
C HIS A 274 -7.32 5.09 -2.97
N THR A 275 -7.37 6.13 -2.14
CA THR A 275 -7.82 6.05 -0.76
C THR A 275 -8.88 7.11 -0.52
N LEU A 276 -10.01 6.72 0.02
CA LEU A 276 -11.06 7.60 0.51
C LEU A 276 -11.29 7.33 2.00
N GLU A 277 -11.17 8.34 2.82
CA GLU A 277 -11.44 8.27 4.25
C GLU A 277 -12.49 9.32 4.63
N MET A 278 -13.48 8.93 5.42
CA MET A 278 -14.46 9.80 6.03
C MET A 278 -14.54 9.49 7.52
N ALA A 279 -14.34 10.51 8.35
CA ALA A 279 -14.32 10.33 9.79
C ALA A 279 -15.01 11.48 10.53
N LYS A 280 -15.60 11.16 11.68
CA LYS A 280 -15.96 12.13 12.72
C LYS A 280 -14.81 12.21 13.71
N GLN A 281 -14.46 13.43 14.11
CA GLN A 281 -13.40 13.72 15.06
C GLN A 281 -13.99 14.30 16.32
N HIS A 282 -13.59 13.79 17.47
CA HIS A 282 -14.04 14.22 18.78
C HIS A 282 -12.84 14.49 19.69
N TYR A 283 -12.74 15.71 20.17
CA TYR A 283 -11.68 16.14 21.06
C TYR A 283 -12.16 16.13 22.51
N PHE A 284 -11.31 15.67 23.45
CA PHE A 284 -11.72 15.56 24.84
C PHE A 284 -11.79 16.91 25.56
N ALA A 285 -10.82 17.79 25.34
CA ALA A 285 -10.77 19.12 25.97
C ALA A 285 -11.21 20.23 25.02
N GLU A 286 -10.75 20.21 23.77
CA GLU A 286 -10.94 21.29 22.81
C GLU A 286 -12.13 21.02 21.87
N ARG A 287 -13.35 21.01 22.41
CA ARG A 287 -14.58 20.69 21.66
C ARG A 287 -14.83 21.59 20.45
N VAL A 288 -14.27 22.80 20.43
CA VAL A 288 -14.30 23.69 19.26
C VAL A 288 -13.69 23.08 17.99
N LEU A 289 -12.85 22.05 18.15
CA LEU A 289 -12.22 21.28 17.08
C LEU A 289 -13.03 20.05 16.64
N ASP A 290 -14.11 19.70 17.37
CA ASP A 290 -14.99 18.59 16.98
C ASP A 290 -15.51 18.80 15.55
N GLY A 291 -15.56 17.75 14.76
CA GLY A 291 -16.04 17.89 13.39
C GLY A 291 -15.85 16.67 12.50
N ASN A 292 -15.65 16.93 11.22
CA ASN A 292 -15.56 15.89 10.20
C ASN A 292 -14.28 16.04 9.38
N LEU A 293 -13.67 14.90 9.05
CA LEU A 293 -12.55 14.78 8.13
C LEU A 293 -13.01 14.01 6.89
N LYS A 294 -12.65 14.52 5.71
CA LYS A 294 -12.72 13.79 4.45
C LYS A 294 -11.35 13.86 3.78
N LEU A 295 -10.84 12.71 3.39
CA LEU A 295 -9.57 12.58 2.70
C LEU A 295 -9.80 11.80 1.41
N PHE A 296 -9.27 12.30 0.31
CA PHE A 296 -9.10 11.59 -0.93
C PHE A 296 -7.62 11.65 -1.33
N SER A 297 -7.05 10.51 -1.64
CA SER A 297 -5.67 10.36 -2.11
C SER A 297 -5.64 9.46 -3.33
N SER A 298 -4.89 9.85 -4.35
CA SER A 298 -4.64 9.04 -5.54
C SER A 298 -3.16 9.00 -5.81
N THR A 299 -2.63 7.82 -6.10
CA THR A 299 -1.20 7.61 -6.37
C THR A 299 -1.02 6.67 -7.55
N LEU A 300 -0.28 7.12 -8.55
CA LEU A 300 0.21 6.34 -9.67
C LEU A 300 1.64 5.90 -9.37
N ILE A 301 1.93 4.60 -9.46
CA ILE A 301 3.25 4.02 -9.24
C ILE A 301 3.68 3.35 -10.53
N TRP A 302 4.84 3.73 -11.04
CA TRP A 302 5.45 3.15 -12.23
C TRP A 302 6.78 2.48 -11.90
N GLN A 303 6.88 1.20 -12.23
CA GLN A 303 8.07 0.35 -12.02
C GLN A 303 8.62 -0.09 -13.40
N PRO A 304 9.44 0.74 -14.07
CA PRO A 304 9.95 0.40 -15.42
C PRO A 304 10.81 -0.86 -15.42
N ASN A 305 11.44 -1.19 -14.30
CA ASN A 305 12.26 -2.37 -14.10
C ASN A 305 12.38 -2.73 -12.61
N ALA A 306 13.03 -3.83 -12.28
CA ALA A 306 13.21 -4.31 -10.91
C ALA A 306 14.03 -3.38 -10.00
N LYS A 307 14.80 -2.43 -10.58
CA LYS A 307 15.71 -1.55 -9.83
C LYS A 307 15.15 -0.17 -9.56
N GLN A 308 14.05 0.21 -10.21
CA GLN A 308 13.53 1.58 -10.16
C GLN A 308 12.02 1.61 -9.99
N PHE A 309 11.56 2.58 -9.23
CA PHE A 309 10.16 2.97 -9.24
C PHE A 309 10.01 4.49 -9.14
N PHE A 310 8.92 4.99 -9.68
CA PHE A 310 8.50 6.37 -9.59
C PHE A 310 7.07 6.41 -9.08
N TYR A 311 6.72 7.44 -8.33
CA TYR A 311 5.31 7.69 -8.02
C TYR A 311 4.94 9.15 -8.19
N LEU A 312 3.70 9.37 -8.59
CA LEU A 312 3.03 10.66 -8.60
C LEU A 312 1.74 10.52 -7.81
N GLY A 313 1.54 11.35 -6.82
CA GLY A 313 0.33 11.34 -5.98
C GLY A 313 -0.32 12.71 -5.87
N GLY A 314 -1.63 12.71 -5.69
CA GLY A 314 -2.44 13.88 -5.38
C GLY A 314 -3.32 13.61 -4.16
N ASP A 315 -3.42 14.61 -3.26
CA ASP A 315 -4.19 14.51 -2.04
C ASP A 315 -5.15 15.68 -1.92
N PHE A 316 -6.34 15.40 -1.43
CA PHE A 316 -7.31 16.40 -1.01
C PHE A 316 -7.83 16.05 0.39
N ILE A 317 -7.73 17.00 1.32
CA ILE A 317 -8.20 16.84 2.70
C ILE A 317 -9.13 18.00 3.03
N ALA A 318 -10.35 17.70 3.43
CA ALA A 318 -11.31 18.67 3.93
C ALA A 318 -11.56 18.40 5.43
N GLU A 319 -11.13 19.31 6.27
CA GLU A 319 -11.36 19.29 7.70
C GLU A 319 -12.41 20.33 8.08
N ARG A 320 -13.43 19.92 8.78
CA ARG A 320 -14.53 20.78 9.26
C ARG A 320 -14.58 20.70 10.77
N THR A 321 -14.64 21.84 11.41
CA THR A 321 -14.62 21.98 12.86
C THR A 321 -15.81 22.86 13.30
N GLN A 322 -16.19 22.80 14.57
CA GLN A 322 -17.28 23.65 15.10
C GLN A 322 -16.96 25.13 14.91
N VAL A 323 -15.71 25.52 15.19
CA VAL A 323 -15.24 26.91 15.00
C VAL A 323 -14.48 26.98 13.68
N LYS A 324 -15.04 27.69 12.68
CA LYS A 324 -14.59 27.71 11.28
C LYS A 324 -13.14 28.16 11.06
N GLN A 325 -12.57 28.95 11.97
CA GLN A 325 -11.16 29.39 11.86
C GLN A 325 -10.16 28.21 11.89
N TYR A 326 -10.55 27.05 12.43
CA TYR A 326 -9.75 25.82 12.46
C TYR A 326 -10.09 24.87 11.33
N ALA A 327 -11.20 25.09 10.63
CA ALA A 327 -11.58 24.31 9.45
C ALA A 327 -10.67 24.66 8.27
N SER A 328 -10.28 23.68 7.49
CA SER A 328 -9.38 23.88 6.35
C SER A 328 -9.65 22.93 5.18
N ASP A 329 -9.23 23.36 3.99
CA ASP A 329 -9.01 22.48 2.84
C ASP A 329 -7.51 22.45 2.52
N SER A 330 -7.00 21.24 2.31
CA SER A 330 -5.62 21.01 1.90
C SER A 330 -5.59 20.28 0.56
N GLN A 331 -4.74 20.73 -0.34
CA GLN A 331 -4.46 20.11 -1.62
C GLN A 331 -2.97 19.84 -1.70
N GLY A 332 -2.58 18.63 -2.08
CA GLY A 332 -1.18 18.21 -2.10
C GLY A 332 -0.81 17.48 -3.37
N ILE A 333 0.44 17.62 -3.76
CA ILE A 333 1.08 16.83 -4.82
C ILE A 333 2.30 16.15 -4.20
N ARG A 334 2.50 14.88 -4.52
CA ARG A 334 3.63 14.06 -4.06
C ARG A 334 4.34 13.46 -5.26
N LEU A 335 5.66 13.51 -5.24
CA LEU A 335 6.53 12.87 -6.21
C LEU A 335 7.54 12.01 -5.48
N GLY A 336 7.89 10.88 -6.04
CA GLY A 336 8.94 10.07 -5.50
C GLY A 336 9.66 9.22 -6.52
N TRP A 337 10.85 8.84 -6.15
CA TRP A 337 11.73 8.00 -6.92
C TRP A 337 12.52 7.07 -6.00
N GLY A 338 12.56 5.81 -6.35
CA GLY A 338 13.40 4.81 -5.68
C GLY A 338 14.34 4.15 -6.66
N GLN A 339 15.56 3.88 -6.19
CA GLN A 339 16.62 3.30 -7.01
C GLN A 339 17.42 2.28 -6.20
N GLU A 340 17.64 1.11 -6.77
CA GLU A 340 18.62 0.13 -6.34
C GLU A 340 19.91 0.30 -7.15
N TRP A 341 20.97 0.65 -6.45
CA TRP A 341 22.31 0.86 -7.04
C TRP A 341 23.13 -0.43 -6.98
N GLY A 342 24.21 -0.47 -7.71
CA GLY A 342 25.27 -1.44 -7.50
C GLY A 342 25.78 -1.43 -6.04
N SER A 343 26.60 -2.40 -5.65
CA SER A 343 27.17 -2.50 -4.29
C SER A 343 26.15 -2.66 -3.16
N GLY A 344 24.90 -3.05 -3.48
CA GLY A 344 23.86 -3.31 -2.48
C GLY A 344 23.22 -2.06 -1.85
N ILE A 345 23.48 -0.86 -2.37
CA ILE A 345 22.90 0.39 -1.89
C ILE A 345 21.51 0.60 -2.53
N SER A 346 20.57 1.11 -1.75
CA SER A 346 19.29 1.62 -2.22
C SER A 346 19.07 3.05 -1.74
N SER A 347 18.37 3.83 -2.55
CA SER A 347 17.96 5.19 -2.20
C SER A 347 16.51 5.45 -2.59
N GLN A 348 15.86 6.31 -1.82
CA GLN A 348 14.50 6.78 -2.11
C GLN A 348 14.43 8.28 -1.86
N LEU A 349 13.91 9.03 -2.83
CA LEU A 349 13.61 10.45 -2.75
C LEU A 349 12.10 10.64 -2.73
N GLY A 350 11.59 11.44 -1.81
CA GLY A 350 10.20 11.89 -1.75
C GLY A 350 10.13 13.40 -1.68
N LEU A 351 9.29 14.00 -2.50
CA LEU A 351 9.00 15.43 -2.54
C LEU A 351 7.51 15.64 -2.36
N SER A 352 7.11 16.65 -1.61
CA SER A 352 5.71 17.04 -1.51
C SER A 352 5.53 18.54 -1.40
N LEU A 353 4.44 19.02 -1.99
CA LEU A 353 3.93 20.38 -1.89
C LEU A 353 2.47 20.31 -1.47
N VAL A 354 2.12 20.99 -0.37
CA VAL A 354 0.74 21.07 0.12
C VAL A 354 0.35 22.54 0.27
N LYS A 355 -0.80 22.92 -0.29
CA LYS A 355 -1.47 24.18 -0.04
C LYS A 355 -2.64 23.94 0.93
N ARG A 356 -2.65 24.63 2.06
CA ARG A 356 -3.72 24.56 3.06
C ARG A 356 -4.38 25.91 3.20
N GLN A 357 -5.69 25.95 3.09
CA GLN A 357 -6.52 27.17 3.22
C GLN A 357 -7.54 27.00 4.32
N TYR A 358 -7.50 27.89 5.31
CA TYR A 358 -8.46 27.91 6.41
C TYR A 358 -9.72 28.68 6.02
N LYS A 359 -10.83 28.34 6.64
CA LYS A 359 -12.17 28.76 6.21
C LYS A 359 -12.67 30.07 6.81
N ASP A 360 -11.98 30.61 7.81
CA ASP A 360 -12.37 31.84 8.46
C ASP A 360 -11.16 32.66 8.90
N THR A 361 -11.42 33.88 9.34
CA THR A 361 -10.40 34.82 9.83
C THR A 361 -9.65 34.25 11.01
N ALA A 362 -8.31 34.26 10.91
CA ALA A 362 -7.46 33.78 12.00
C ALA A 362 -7.46 34.76 13.19
N LYS A 363 -7.60 34.18 14.39
CA LYS A 363 -7.63 34.91 15.68
C LYS A 363 -6.77 34.17 16.71
N LEU A 364 -6.24 34.89 17.67
CA LEU A 364 -5.66 34.29 18.87
C LEU A 364 -6.77 33.99 19.87
N GLY A 365 -7.09 32.73 20.07
CA GLY A 365 -8.28 32.31 20.79
C GLY A 365 -9.57 32.66 20.04
N ASN A 366 -10.64 32.98 20.77
CA ASN A 366 -11.95 33.26 20.18
C ASN A 366 -12.32 34.75 20.22
N LEU A 367 -11.38 35.63 20.57
CA LEU A 367 -11.63 37.05 20.75
C LEU A 367 -11.33 37.87 19.48
N ASP A 368 -12.28 38.65 19.01
CA ASP A 368 -12.15 39.45 17.79
C ASP A 368 -11.06 40.53 17.87
N ILE A 369 -10.79 41.04 19.09
CA ILE A 369 -9.73 42.02 19.30
C ILE A 369 -8.33 41.50 18.98
N PHE A 370 -8.14 40.18 18.97
CA PHE A 370 -6.89 39.51 18.60
C PHE A 370 -6.92 38.91 17.18
N SER A 371 -7.66 39.55 16.29
CA SER A 371 -7.82 39.12 14.89
C SER A 371 -6.68 39.58 13.98
N PHE A 372 -6.28 38.71 13.05
CA PHE A 372 -5.37 39.04 11.93
C PHE A 372 -6.11 39.68 10.73
N LYS A 373 -7.44 39.74 10.74
CA LYS A 373 -8.32 40.21 9.64
C LYS A 373 -8.08 39.53 8.28
N LYS A 374 -7.54 38.35 8.30
CA LYS A 374 -7.33 37.50 7.13
C LYS A 374 -7.44 36.02 7.51
N SER A 375 -7.91 35.21 6.58
CA SER A 375 -7.87 33.75 6.75
C SER A 375 -6.43 33.24 6.55
N ARG A 376 -6.06 32.26 7.33
CA ARG A 376 -4.74 31.62 7.23
C ARG A 376 -4.63 30.80 5.93
N SER A 377 -3.47 30.92 5.28
CA SER A 377 -3.08 30.12 4.13
C SER A 377 -1.63 29.72 4.27
N ASP A 378 -1.36 28.42 4.12
CA ASP A 378 -0.02 27.85 4.26
C ASP A 378 0.39 27.13 2.99
N HIS A 379 1.66 27.28 2.61
CA HIS A 379 2.36 26.41 1.65
C HIS A 379 3.38 25.58 2.41
N ILE A 380 3.30 24.27 2.27
CA ILE A 380 4.15 23.32 2.98
C ILE A 380 4.96 22.54 1.96
N TYR A 381 6.26 22.68 2.01
CA TYR A 381 7.23 21.98 1.18
C TYR A 381 7.91 20.91 2.02
N SER A 382 8.04 19.72 1.48
CA SER A 382 8.80 18.66 2.16
C SER A 382 9.66 17.90 1.17
N ALA A 383 10.86 17.55 1.59
CA ALA A 383 11.77 16.67 0.89
C ALA A 383 12.34 15.66 1.88
N ASN A 384 12.36 14.41 1.51
CA ASN A 384 13.02 13.36 2.26
C ASN A 384 13.84 12.48 1.34
N MET A 385 15.02 12.08 1.80
CA MET A 385 15.91 11.19 1.09
C MET A 385 16.36 10.09 2.06
N THR A 386 16.13 8.85 1.68
CA THR A 386 16.44 7.69 2.51
C THR A 386 17.44 6.81 1.79
N PHE A 387 18.46 6.32 2.51
CA PHE A 387 19.48 5.41 2.02
C PHE A 387 19.58 4.21 2.92
N TRP A 388 19.80 3.04 2.34
CA TRP A 388 20.10 1.82 3.09
C TRP A 388 20.94 0.87 2.26
N LYS A 389 21.59 -0.05 2.95
CA LYS A 389 22.33 -1.13 2.33
C LYS A 389 21.50 -2.41 2.46
N ARG A 390 21.21 -3.07 1.33
CA ARG A 390 20.27 -4.21 1.24
C ARG A 390 20.76 -5.45 1.99
N ASP A 391 22.07 -5.65 2.10
CA ASP A 391 22.71 -6.75 2.82
C ASP A 391 22.94 -6.46 4.33
N TRP A 392 22.57 -5.26 4.81
CA TRP A 392 22.63 -4.95 6.23
C TRP A 392 21.33 -5.36 6.92
N HIS A 393 21.27 -6.64 7.29
CA HIS A 393 20.18 -7.22 8.05
C HIS A 393 20.71 -7.84 9.34
N PHE A 394 20.24 -7.34 10.47
CA PHE A 394 20.57 -7.88 11.78
C PHE A 394 19.25 -8.29 12.46
N TRP A 395 19.03 -9.59 12.63
CA TRP A 395 17.78 -10.15 13.18
C TRP A 395 16.52 -9.65 12.45
N GLY A 396 16.57 -9.54 11.13
CA GLY A 396 15.45 -9.02 10.33
C GLY A 396 15.31 -7.50 10.32
N ILE A 397 16.18 -6.75 11.01
CA ILE A 397 16.14 -5.29 11.09
C ILE A 397 17.11 -4.69 10.06
N THR A 398 16.62 -3.74 9.28
CA THR A 398 17.40 -2.98 8.30
C THR A 398 17.61 -1.55 8.79
N PRO A 399 18.87 -1.11 9.02
CA PRO A 399 19.15 0.30 9.31
C PRO A 399 19.03 1.16 8.04
N LYS A 400 18.35 2.30 8.17
CA LYS A 400 18.15 3.27 7.08
C LYS A 400 18.54 4.66 7.56
N LEU A 401 19.31 5.39 6.77
CA LEU A 401 19.62 6.81 7.01
C LEU A 401 18.63 7.68 6.24
N GLN A 402 17.93 8.56 6.93
CA GLN A 402 16.99 9.51 6.33
C GLN A 402 17.44 10.95 6.58
N LEU A 403 17.49 11.73 5.51
CA LEU A 403 17.60 13.17 5.51
C LEU A 403 16.23 13.75 5.22
N SER A 404 15.73 14.65 6.06
CA SER A 404 14.45 15.29 5.86
C SER A 404 14.53 16.81 5.99
N TRP A 405 13.80 17.49 5.12
CA TRP A 405 13.61 18.92 5.13
C TRP A 405 12.13 19.23 5.00
N LYS A 406 11.66 20.16 5.84
CA LYS A 406 10.30 20.67 5.80
C LYS A 406 10.31 22.18 6.00
N LYS A 407 9.57 22.89 5.14
CA LYS A 407 9.35 24.34 5.27
C LYS A 407 7.87 24.62 5.16
N GLN A 408 7.33 25.36 6.12
CA GLN A 408 5.98 25.90 6.07
C GLN A 408 6.06 27.41 5.93
N GLU A 409 5.44 27.92 4.88
CA GLU A 409 5.27 29.36 4.63
C GLU A 409 3.80 29.72 4.82
N SER A 410 3.53 30.59 5.76
CA SER A 410 2.17 31.07 6.07
C SER A 410 2.03 32.53 5.72
N ASN A 411 0.82 32.94 5.34
CA ASN A 411 0.49 34.37 5.21
C ASN A 411 0.41 35.11 6.55
N ILE A 412 0.58 34.37 7.68
CA ILE A 412 0.76 34.90 9.04
C ILE A 412 2.12 34.37 9.56
N PRO A 413 3.25 34.88 9.03
CA PRO A 413 4.54 34.23 9.21
C PRO A 413 5.03 34.24 10.66
N GLN A 414 4.70 35.28 11.45
CA GLN A 414 5.13 35.37 12.85
C GLN A 414 4.54 34.27 13.74
N MET A 415 3.43 33.63 13.29
CA MET A 415 2.77 32.57 14.04
C MET A 415 3.07 31.18 13.50
N TYR A 416 3.12 31.02 12.16
CA TYR A 416 2.97 29.70 11.55
C TYR A 416 4.05 29.35 10.54
N SER A 417 4.98 30.27 10.20
CA SER A 417 6.10 29.93 9.31
C SER A 417 7.27 29.36 10.07
N TYR A 418 7.76 28.22 9.64
CA TYR A 418 8.91 27.54 10.24
C TYR A 418 9.64 26.64 9.23
N GLN A 419 10.85 26.23 9.58
CA GLN A 419 11.66 25.29 8.81
C GLN A 419 12.30 24.27 9.75
N GLN A 420 12.35 23.03 9.29
CA GLN A 420 13.00 21.93 10.01
C GLN A 420 13.93 21.15 9.08
N LYS A 421 15.06 20.71 9.62
CA LYS A 421 16.03 19.82 8.96
C LYS A 421 16.43 18.75 9.95
N ASN A 422 16.23 17.50 9.57
CA ASN A 422 16.56 16.37 10.45
C ASN A 422 17.39 15.34 9.71
N ILE A 423 18.30 14.71 10.45
CA ILE A 423 19.04 13.51 10.05
C ILE A 423 18.60 12.42 11.02
N THR A 424 18.07 11.32 10.49
CA THR A 424 17.46 10.27 11.31
C THR A 424 18.01 8.91 10.90
N LEU A 425 18.38 8.10 11.88
CA LEU A 425 18.69 6.68 11.67
C LEU A 425 17.46 5.87 12.07
N ILE A 426 16.86 5.21 11.09
CA ILE A 426 15.63 4.42 11.22
C ILE A 426 16.03 2.94 11.26
N PHE A 427 15.45 2.20 12.18
CA PHE A 427 15.54 0.74 12.25
C PHE A 427 14.17 0.16 11.93
N GLU A 428 14.09 -0.62 10.87
CA GLU A 428 12.82 -1.13 10.34
C GLU A 428 12.88 -2.63 10.12
N SER A 429 11.82 -3.32 10.50
CA SER A 429 11.62 -4.74 10.25
C SER A 429 10.18 -5.03 9.83
N THR A 430 10.03 -5.99 8.93
CA THR A 430 8.72 -6.54 8.51
C THR A 430 8.80 -8.06 8.64
N PHE A 431 7.86 -8.64 9.41
CA PHE A 431 7.78 -10.08 9.69
C PHE A 431 6.50 -10.68 9.10
#